data_bf58b6b66e16f763b884adfa30a98260
#
_entry.id   bf58b6b66e16f763b884adfa30a98260
#
_cell.length_a   1.000
_cell.length_b   1.000
_cell.length_c   1.000
_cell.angle_alpha   90.00
_cell.angle_beta   90.00
_cell.angle_gamma   90.00
#
_symmetry.space_group_name_H-M   'P 1'
#
loop_
_entity.id
_entity.type
_entity.pdbx_description
1 polymer ?
#
loop_
_entity_poly.entity_id
_entity_poly.type
_entity_poly.pdbx_seq_one_letter_code
_entity_poly.pdbx_strand_id
1 'polypeptide(L)'
;MRFLVTSASGASGNGYGAILVFSPEGEFTGPFSSDPRIADPRGMSLDPSGAFVYLNSGEDRVLVLDLRGYVVRDSGRMPGLDPGGAEFGPDGRYYVTMRRQRTIRAMPAALDQEGEILLPEGIVAFPRGFGFGRDGRLYLASGVAPSGQGDNTILVFDRSGTLCTPRLVTDPELSPLDLKFAPNGNIVVASEWPFGALDAVTSVREYDPVTGQLVRVFAPEGSVGFRRPRGLRFGPGGRLYCTGEDHVVAFDFRTGSFVGPVVQLAWLNGQALVLAPG
;
A
#
# COMPACT_ATOMS: atom_id res chain seq x y z
N MET A 1 5.42 -15.15 -13.02
CA MET A 1 5.08 -14.03 -12.09
C MET A 1 5.07 -12.75 -12.89
N ARG A 2 4.17 -11.82 -12.63
CA ARG A 2 4.11 -10.49 -13.24
C ARG A 2 3.84 -9.44 -12.18
N PHE A 3 4.24 -8.20 -12.44
CA PHE A 3 3.91 -7.08 -11.57
C PHE A 3 2.58 -6.47 -12.02
N LEU A 4 1.67 -6.28 -11.08
CA LEU A 4 0.50 -5.42 -11.26
C LEU A 4 0.72 -4.20 -10.40
N VAL A 5 0.68 -3.02 -11.02
CA VAL A 5 0.90 -1.73 -10.34
C VAL A 5 -0.30 -0.84 -10.57
N THR A 6 -0.92 -0.34 -9.51
CA THR A 6 -1.92 0.72 -9.64
C THR A 6 -1.22 2.04 -9.92
N SER A 7 -1.66 2.72 -10.98
CA SER A 7 -1.14 4.00 -11.43
C SER A 7 -2.22 5.07 -11.33
N ALA A 8 -1.93 6.15 -10.65
CA ALA A 8 -2.84 7.29 -10.57
C ALA A 8 -2.91 8.09 -11.88
N SER A 9 -1.92 7.95 -12.76
CA SER A 9 -1.86 8.65 -14.04
C SER A 9 -2.45 7.87 -15.22
N GLY A 10 -2.74 6.58 -15.01
CA GLY A 10 -3.25 5.69 -16.06
C GLY A 10 -2.23 5.27 -17.10
N ALA A 11 -2.64 4.38 -18.00
CA ALA A 11 -1.77 3.75 -19.01
C ALA A 11 -1.21 4.72 -20.07
N SER A 12 -1.80 5.89 -20.21
CA SER A 12 -1.42 6.91 -21.20
C SER A 12 -1.08 8.26 -20.58
N GLY A 13 -0.96 8.33 -19.24
CA GLY A 13 -0.81 9.60 -18.55
C GLY A 13 -2.04 10.50 -18.62
N ASN A 14 -3.20 9.95 -18.94
CA ASN A 14 -4.46 10.69 -19.13
C ASN A 14 -5.16 11.09 -17.82
N GLY A 15 -4.60 10.73 -16.66
CA GLY A 15 -5.11 11.10 -15.34
C GLY A 15 -6.28 10.27 -14.81
N TYR A 16 -6.80 9.30 -15.56
CA TYR A 16 -7.95 8.49 -15.10
C TYR A 16 -7.56 7.29 -14.22
N GLY A 17 -6.28 7.00 -14.13
CA GLY A 17 -5.78 5.84 -13.40
C GLY A 17 -5.97 4.51 -14.13
N ALA A 18 -5.13 3.55 -13.80
CA ALA A 18 -5.18 2.19 -14.35
C ALA A 18 -4.45 1.20 -13.45
N ILE A 19 -4.67 -0.10 -13.67
CA ILE A 19 -3.76 -1.15 -13.22
C ILE A 19 -2.87 -1.49 -14.41
N LEU A 20 -1.57 -1.32 -14.27
CA LEU A 20 -0.56 -1.59 -15.30
C LEU A 20 0.08 -2.96 -15.06
N VAL A 21 0.34 -3.69 -16.14
CA VAL A 21 0.99 -4.99 -16.12
C VAL A 21 2.41 -4.87 -16.62
N PHE A 22 3.34 -5.46 -15.88
CA PHE A 22 4.74 -5.58 -16.31
C PHE A 22 5.19 -7.04 -16.24
N SER A 23 6.05 -7.43 -17.16
CA SER A 23 6.69 -8.73 -17.17
C SER A 23 7.59 -8.92 -15.93
N PRO A 24 8.09 -10.14 -15.67
CA PRO A 24 9.10 -10.36 -14.61
C PRO A 24 10.36 -9.53 -14.80
N GLU A 25 10.69 -9.18 -16.05
CA GLU A 25 11.85 -8.36 -16.45
C GLU A 25 11.56 -6.85 -16.35
N GLY A 26 10.31 -6.46 -16.02
CA GLY A 26 9.89 -5.06 -15.83
C GLY A 26 9.40 -4.37 -17.10
N GLU A 27 9.17 -5.11 -18.19
CA GLU A 27 8.63 -4.56 -19.43
C GLU A 27 7.13 -4.30 -19.32
N PHE A 28 6.70 -3.11 -19.72
CA PHE A 28 5.27 -2.77 -19.77
C PHE A 28 4.57 -3.58 -20.85
N THR A 29 3.52 -4.33 -20.47
CA THR A 29 2.77 -5.20 -21.37
C THR A 29 1.37 -4.69 -21.69
N GLY A 30 0.89 -3.68 -20.96
CA GLY A 30 -0.43 -3.07 -21.19
C GLY A 30 -1.22 -2.88 -19.91
N PRO A 31 -2.45 -2.37 -20.01
CA PRO A 31 -3.37 -2.29 -18.89
C PRO A 31 -3.88 -3.70 -18.52
N PHE A 32 -4.08 -3.92 -17.20
CA PHE A 32 -4.64 -5.19 -16.69
C PHE A 32 -6.13 -5.33 -16.98
N SER A 33 -6.85 -4.23 -16.98
CA SER A 33 -8.29 -4.18 -17.20
C SER A 33 -8.67 -2.87 -17.90
N SER A 34 -9.71 -2.94 -18.71
CA SER A 34 -10.36 -1.76 -19.35
C SER A 34 -11.71 -1.44 -18.72
N ASP A 35 -12.04 -2.02 -17.57
CA ASP A 35 -13.32 -1.78 -16.91
C ASP A 35 -13.43 -0.30 -16.45
N PRO A 36 -14.46 0.44 -16.86
CA PRO A 36 -14.58 1.87 -16.57
C PRO A 36 -14.80 2.18 -15.09
N ARG A 37 -15.13 1.18 -14.27
CA ARG A 37 -15.24 1.33 -12.81
C ARG A 37 -13.89 1.46 -12.12
N ILE A 38 -12.79 1.18 -12.82
CA ILE A 38 -11.43 1.40 -12.32
C ILE A 38 -11.06 2.86 -12.54
N ALA A 39 -11.28 3.67 -11.53
CA ALA A 39 -10.94 5.09 -11.53
C ALA A 39 -10.10 5.42 -10.29
N ASP A 40 -9.04 6.23 -10.45
CA ASP A 40 -8.09 6.57 -9.37
C ASP A 40 -7.76 5.35 -8.49
N PRO A 41 -7.23 4.25 -9.07
CA PRO A 41 -6.97 3.01 -8.35
C PRO A 41 -5.85 3.22 -7.33
N ARG A 42 -6.07 2.74 -6.11
CA ARG A 42 -5.17 2.97 -4.97
C ARG A 42 -4.67 1.66 -4.38
N GLY A 43 -5.11 1.31 -3.17
CA GLY A 43 -4.75 0.07 -2.51
C GLY A 43 -5.16 -1.15 -3.33
N MET A 44 -4.29 -2.16 -3.37
CA MET A 44 -4.52 -3.40 -4.10
C MET A 44 -3.90 -4.56 -3.33
N SER A 45 -4.60 -5.69 -3.25
CA SER A 45 -4.12 -6.91 -2.61
C SER A 45 -4.57 -8.14 -3.38
N LEU A 46 -3.75 -9.19 -3.38
CA LEU A 46 -4.22 -10.53 -3.78
C LEU A 46 -5.03 -11.13 -2.63
N ASP A 47 -6.06 -11.88 -2.95
CA ASP A 47 -6.74 -12.72 -1.98
C ASP A 47 -5.79 -13.82 -1.47
N PRO A 48 -6.08 -14.45 -0.32
CA PRO A 48 -5.20 -15.47 0.25
C PRO A 48 -4.95 -16.69 -0.65
N SER A 49 -5.82 -16.96 -1.62
CA SER A 49 -5.62 -18.03 -2.61
C SER A 49 -4.72 -17.62 -3.77
N GLY A 50 -4.48 -16.32 -3.96
CA GLY A 50 -3.77 -15.75 -5.10
C GLY A 50 -4.55 -15.77 -6.41
N ALA A 51 -5.85 -16.07 -6.38
CA ALA A 51 -6.69 -16.19 -7.57
C ALA A 51 -7.39 -14.88 -7.96
N PHE A 52 -7.54 -13.95 -7.04
CA PHE A 52 -8.26 -12.71 -7.24
C PHE A 52 -7.47 -11.49 -6.76
N VAL A 53 -7.64 -10.41 -7.50
CA VAL A 53 -7.10 -9.09 -7.17
C VAL A 53 -8.22 -8.24 -6.59
N TYR A 54 -8.07 -7.79 -5.36
CA TYR A 54 -8.94 -6.80 -4.71
C TYR A 54 -8.36 -5.41 -4.91
N LEU A 55 -9.17 -4.50 -5.41
CA LEU A 55 -8.79 -3.15 -5.79
C LEU A 55 -9.66 -2.11 -5.13
N ASN A 56 -9.06 -1.15 -4.49
CA ASN A 56 -9.71 0.08 -4.05
C ASN A 56 -9.79 1.08 -5.21
N SER A 57 -10.99 1.36 -5.69
CA SER A 57 -11.26 2.39 -6.70
C SER A 57 -11.66 3.70 -6.04
N GLY A 58 -11.18 4.83 -6.58
CA GLY A 58 -11.44 6.17 -6.07
C GLY A 58 -12.90 6.61 -6.13
N GLU A 59 -13.77 5.83 -6.81
CA GLU A 59 -15.22 6.07 -6.85
C GLU A 59 -15.97 5.44 -5.66
N ASP A 60 -15.35 5.40 -4.50
CA ASP A 60 -15.94 4.88 -3.26
C ASP A 60 -16.37 3.41 -3.39
N ARG A 61 -15.57 2.56 -4.04
CA ARG A 61 -15.88 1.14 -4.22
C ARG A 61 -14.66 0.24 -4.10
N VAL A 62 -14.91 -1.04 -3.85
CA VAL A 62 -13.95 -2.12 -3.95
C VAL A 62 -14.36 -3.04 -5.10
N LEU A 63 -13.43 -3.34 -5.98
CA LEU A 63 -13.61 -4.25 -7.11
C LEU A 63 -12.79 -5.52 -6.88
N VAL A 64 -13.31 -6.66 -7.30
CA VAL A 64 -12.56 -7.92 -7.35
C VAL A 64 -12.41 -8.32 -8.81
N LEU A 65 -11.17 -8.51 -9.24
CA LEU A 65 -10.84 -8.92 -10.59
C LEU A 65 -10.26 -10.35 -10.58
N ASP A 66 -10.56 -11.13 -11.61
CA ASP A 66 -9.83 -12.37 -11.87
C ASP A 66 -8.42 -12.05 -12.43
N LEU A 67 -7.56 -13.06 -12.53
CA LEU A 67 -6.19 -12.88 -13.04
C LEU A 67 -6.12 -12.52 -14.54
N ARG A 68 -7.23 -12.49 -15.25
CA ARG A 68 -7.33 -12.00 -16.64
C ARG A 68 -7.77 -10.53 -16.71
N GLY A 69 -8.09 -9.92 -15.56
CA GLY A 69 -8.49 -8.52 -15.46
C GLY A 69 -9.99 -8.26 -15.60
N TYR A 70 -10.83 -9.30 -15.60
CA TYR A 70 -12.29 -9.13 -15.59
C TYR A 70 -12.78 -8.86 -14.17
N VAL A 71 -13.61 -7.84 -14.01
CA VAL A 71 -14.30 -7.57 -12.74
C VAL A 71 -15.36 -8.65 -12.50
N VAL A 72 -15.16 -9.46 -11.47
CA VAL A 72 -16.04 -10.57 -11.09
C VAL A 72 -16.93 -10.24 -9.89
N ARG A 73 -16.56 -9.24 -9.09
CA ARG A 73 -17.36 -8.71 -7.98
C ARG A 73 -17.16 -7.20 -7.84
N ASP A 74 -18.17 -6.54 -7.32
CA ASP A 74 -18.22 -5.10 -7.07
C ASP A 74 -19.00 -4.87 -5.78
N SER A 75 -18.42 -4.16 -4.82
CA SER A 75 -19.11 -3.80 -3.57
C SER A 75 -20.30 -2.86 -3.78
N GLY A 76 -20.47 -2.34 -5.00
CA GLY A 76 -21.28 -1.17 -5.21
C GLY A 76 -20.60 0.10 -4.69
N ARG A 77 -21.20 1.24 -4.97
CA ARG A 77 -20.70 2.52 -4.46
C ARG A 77 -21.09 2.69 -3.00
N MET A 78 -20.10 2.91 -2.15
CA MET A 78 -20.23 3.16 -0.70
C MET A 78 -19.84 4.61 -0.40
N PRO A 79 -20.76 5.58 -0.45
CA PRO A 79 -20.43 7.00 -0.32
C PRO A 79 -19.62 7.30 0.93
N GLY A 80 -18.48 7.99 0.75
CA GLY A 80 -17.58 8.33 1.83
C GLY A 80 -16.55 7.27 2.18
N LEU A 81 -16.47 6.15 1.43
CA LEU A 81 -15.41 5.16 1.62
C LEU A 81 -14.02 5.79 1.44
N ASP A 82 -13.84 6.65 0.42
CA ASP A 82 -12.56 7.31 0.09
C ASP A 82 -11.36 6.38 0.37
N PRO A 83 -11.29 5.21 -0.33
CA PRO A 83 -10.44 4.12 0.06
C PRO A 83 -8.96 4.44 -0.16
N GLY A 84 -8.12 4.02 0.77
CA GLY A 84 -6.66 4.15 0.71
C GLY A 84 -5.95 2.82 0.63
N GLY A 85 -5.19 2.47 1.68
CA GLY A 85 -4.51 1.18 1.82
C GLY A 85 -5.48 0.00 1.92
N ALA A 86 -4.99 -1.18 1.54
CA ALA A 86 -5.78 -2.40 1.49
C ALA A 86 -4.95 -3.63 1.85
N GLU A 87 -5.53 -4.54 2.64
CA GLU A 87 -4.90 -5.81 2.99
C GLU A 87 -5.94 -6.82 3.48
N PHE A 88 -5.66 -8.11 3.31
CA PHE A 88 -6.42 -9.17 3.97
C PHE A 88 -5.97 -9.34 5.42
N GLY A 89 -6.93 -9.42 6.33
CA GLY A 89 -6.67 -9.75 7.72
C GLY A 89 -6.49 -11.25 7.96
N PRO A 90 -5.96 -11.64 9.13
CA PRO A 90 -5.80 -13.04 9.51
C PRO A 90 -7.13 -13.79 9.68
N ASP A 91 -8.23 -13.08 9.74
CA ASP A 91 -9.61 -13.59 9.81
C ASP A 91 -10.26 -13.78 8.43
N GLY A 92 -9.49 -13.52 7.35
CA GLY A 92 -9.96 -13.65 5.96
C GLY A 92 -10.83 -12.50 5.46
N ARG A 93 -11.06 -11.46 6.28
CA ARG A 93 -11.75 -10.25 5.83
C ARG A 93 -10.81 -9.33 5.04
N TYR A 94 -11.38 -8.54 4.17
CA TYR A 94 -10.68 -7.50 3.43
C TYR A 94 -10.80 -6.16 4.17
N TYR A 95 -9.67 -5.56 4.49
CA TYR A 95 -9.60 -4.33 5.25
C TYR A 95 -9.21 -3.17 4.35
N VAL A 96 -9.86 -2.01 4.56
CA VAL A 96 -9.67 -0.79 3.76
C VAL A 96 -9.53 0.41 4.68
N THR A 97 -8.47 1.20 4.50
CA THR A 97 -8.39 2.50 5.18
C THR A 97 -9.34 3.49 4.50
N MET A 98 -10.13 4.20 5.31
CA MET A 98 -11.06 5.24 4.91
C MET A 98 -10.46 6.60 5.25
N ARG A 99 -9.89 7.28 4.26
CA ARG A 99 -9.06 8.47 4.49
C ARG A 99 -9.84 9.66 5.00
N ARG A 100 -11.06 9.88 4.47
CA ARG A 100 -11.93 10.99 4.88
C ARG A 100 -12.48 10.80 6.29
N GLN A 101 -12.94 9.59 6.62
CA GLN A 101 -13.48 9.25 7.94
C GLN A 101 -12.39 8.93 8.97
N ARG A 102 -11.13 8.82 8.52
CA ARG A 102 -9.95 8.58 9.35
C ARG A 102 -10.07 7.32 10.21
N THR A 103 -10.48 6.23 9.57
CA THR A 103 -10.73 4.93 10.20
C THR A 103 -10.37 3.77 9.25
N ILE A 104 -10.71 2.55 9.63
CA ILE A 104 -10.61 1.33 8.82
C ILE A 104 -11.97 0.64 8.78
N ARG A 105 -12.34 0.15 7.61
CA ARG A 105 -13.48 -0.73 7.41
C ARG A 105 -13.01 -2.16 7.16
N ALA A 106 -13.63 -3.12 7.84
CA ALA A 106 -13.45 -4.55 7.63
C ALA A 106 -14.65 -5.11 6.85
N MET A 107 -14.41 -5.68 5.68
CA MET A 107 -15.42 -6.16 4.75
C MET A 107 -15.34 -7.67 4.59
N PRO A 108 -16.47 -8.40 4.45
CA PRO A 108 -16.42 -9.77 4.01
C PRO A 108 -15.68 -9.90 2.67
N ALA A 109 -14.91 -10.96 2.46
CA ALA A 109 -14.24 -11.19 1.18
C ALA A 109 -15.22 -11.36 0.00
N ALA A 110 -16.46 -11.76 0.28
CA ALA A 110 -17.52 -11.84 -0.74
C ALA A 110 -17.99 -10.47 -1.23
N LEU A 111 -17.75 -9.39 -0.47
CA LEU A 111 -18.24 -8.03 -0.70
C LEU A 111 -19.78 -7.95 -0.82
N ASP A 112 -20.49 -8.88 -0.22
CA ASP A 112 -21.96 -8.98 -0.20
C ASP A 112 -22.62 -8.14 0.90
N GLN A 113 -21.80 -7.54 1.76
CA GLN A 113 -22.17 -6.63 2.81
C GLN A 113 -21.15 -5.49 2.90
N GLU A 114 -21.59 -4.33 3.40
CA GLU A 114 -20.71 -3.16 3.58
C GLU A 114 -19.57 -3.40 4.60
N GLY A 115 -19.71 -4.42 5.45
CA GLY A 115 -18.78 -4.65 6.55
C GLY A 115 -18.97 -3.67 7.71
N GLU A 116 -18.01 -3.63 8.62
CA GLU A 116 -18.05 -2.85 9.85
C GLU A 116 -16.91 -1.84 9.94
N ILE A 117 -17.13 -0.72 10.61
CA ILE A 117 -16.10 0.22 11.00
C ILE A 117 -15.34 -0.38 12.18
N LEU A 118 -14.04 -0.64 11.99
CA LEU A 118 -13.21 -1.29 13.00
C LEU A 118 -12.73 -0.31 14.06
N LEU A 119 -12.35 0.90 13.66
CA LEU A 119 -11.77 1.91 14.56
C LEU A 119 -12.75 3.07 14.74
N PRO A 120 -12.77 3.72 15.92
CA PRO A 120 -13.52 4.96 16.09
C PRO A 120 -13.10 6.01 15.05
N GLU A 121 -14.06 6.75 14.53
CA GLU A 121 -13.79 7.82 13.56
C GLU A 121 -12.85 8.88 14.16
N GLY A 122 -11.92 9.35 13.35
CA GLY A 122 -11.00 10.41 13.73
C GLY A 122 -9.86 10.03 14.65
N ILE A 123 -9.74 8.75 15.04
CA ILE A 123 -8.65 8.29 15.92
C ILE A 123 -7.28 8.32 15.23
N VAL A 124 -7.27 8.26 13.90
CA VAL A 124 -6.06 8.32 13.05
C VAL A 124 -6.02 9.67 12.37
N ALA A 125 -4.89 10.37 12.40
CA ALA A 125 -4.79 11.70 11.76
C ALA A 125 -4.96 11.61 10.24
N PHE A 126 -4.25 10.68 9.57
CA PHE A 126 -4.45 10.38 8.16
C PHE A 126 -4.03 8.94 7.85
N PRO A 127 -4.99 8.00 7.75
CA PRO A 127 -4.69 6.59 7.56
C PRO A 127 -4.07 6.32 6.18
N ARG A 128 -2.97 5.59 6.20
CA ARG A 128 -2.18 5.16 5.05
C ARG A 128 -2.22 3.65 4.91
N GLY A 129 -1.09 3.02 4.60
CA GLY A 129 -0.96 1.57 4.60
C GLY A 129 -0.98 0.98 6.00
N PHE A 130 -1.23 -0.31 6.08
CA PHE A 130 -1.29 -1.05 7.34
C PHE A 130 -0.89 -2.51 7.14
N GLY A 131 -0.73 -3.23 8.24
CA GLY A 131 -0.48 -4.66 8.25
C GLY A 131 -0.87 -5.28 9.58
N PHE A 132 -0.96 -6.61 9.58
CA PHE A 132 -1.24 -7.39 10.78
C PHE A 132 0.02 -8.08 11.27
N GLY A 133 0.34 -7.90 12.55
CA GLY A 133 1.41 -8.60 13.21
C GLY A 133 1.07 -10.08 13.43
N ARG A 134 2.09 -10.90 13.73
CA ARG A 134 1.88 -12.32 14.09
C ARG A 134 1.06 -12.51 15.35
N ASP A 135 0.99 -11.50 16.20
CA ASP A 135 0.14 -11.41 17.38
C ASP A 135 -1.32 -11.11 17.05
N GLY A 136 -1.62 -10.85 15.78
CA GLY A 136 -2.94 -10.47 15.27
C GLY A 136 -3.33 -9.02 15.52
N ARG A 137 -2.41 -8.20 16.03
CA ARG A 137 -2.63 -6.75 16.17
C ARG A 137 -2.55 -6.07 14.82
N LEU A 138 -3.29 -4.97 14.69
CA LEU A 138 -3.26 -4.09 13.54
C LEU A 138 -2.25 -2.97 13.78
N TYR A 139 -1.32 -2.80 12.85
CA TYR A 139 -0.34 -1.71 12.81
C TYR A 139 -0.68 -0.79 11.66
N LEU A 140 -1.01 0.45 11.96
CA LEU A 140 -1.53 1.41 11.00
C LEU A 140 -0.59 2.62 10.88
N ALA A 141 -0.12 2.85 9.67
CA ALA A 141 0.63 4.07 9.34
C ALA A 141 -0.30 5.27 9.34
N SER A 142 0.00 6.25 10.17
CA SER A 142 -0.67 7.55 10.21
C SER A 142 0.29 8.61 9.70
N GLY A 143 -0.02 9.14 8.54
CA GLY A 143 0.82 10.10 7.84
C GLY A 143 0.28 11.52 7.93
N VAL A 144 0.66 12.33 6.95
CA VAL A 144 0.22 13.72 6.78
C VAL A 144 -0.81 13.79 5.67
N ALA A 145 -1.91 14.50 5.92
CA ALA A 145 -2.91 14.84 4.92
C ALA A 145 -2.36 15.90 3.93
N PRO A 146 -2.95 16.06 2.74
CA PRO A 146 -2.59 17.14 1.82
C PRO A 146 -2.72 18.56 2.42
N SER A 147 -3.53 18.71 3.47
CA SER A 147 -3.66 19.95 4.25
C SER A 147 -2.48 20.26 5.18
N GLY A 148 -1.50 19.35 5.28
CA GLY A 148 -0.37 19.45 6.20
C GLY A 148 -0.66 18.93 7.61
N GLN A 149 -1.88 18.48 7.91
CA GLN A 149 -2.22 17.88 9.21
C GLN A 149 -1.82 16.41 9.25
N GLY A 150 -1.18 15.99 10.34
CA GLY A 150 -0.76 14.60 10.53
C GLY A 150 0.13 14.44 11.74
N ASP A 151 0.44 13.20 12.07
CA ASP A 151 1.21 12.83 13.25
C ASP A 151 2.43 11.94 12.95
N ASN A 152 2.61 11.52 11.72
CA ASN A 152 3.79 10.78 11.24
C ASN A 152 4.24 9.68 12.21
N THR A 153 3.36 8.72 12.47
CA THR A 153 3.64 7.62 13.39
C THR A 153 2.98 6.33 12.94
N ILE A 154 3.20 5.26 13.70
CA ILE A 154 2.49 4.00 13.59
C ILE A 154 1.66 3.81 14.86
N LEU A 155 0.35 3.63 14.69
CA LEU A 155 -0.58 3.27 15.76
C LEU A 155 -0.73 1.75 15.80
N VAL A 156 -0.94 1.20 16.99
CA VAL A 156 -1.18 -0.23 17.18
C VAL A 156 -2.51 -0.44 17.87
N PHE A 157 -3.34 -1.29 17.26
CA PHE A 157 -4.66 -1.65 17.76
C PHE A 157 -4.73 -3.15 18.00
N ASP A 158 -5.51 -3.56 18.96
CA ASP A 158 -5.86 -4.98 19.14
C ASP A 158 -6.90 -5.44 18.10
N ARG A 159 -7.28 -6.72 18.18
CA ARG A 159 -8.24 -7.32 17.25
C ARG A 159 -9.66 -6.74 17.36
N SER A 160 -9.98 -6.09 18.48
CA SER A 160 -11.26 -5.42 18.69
C SER A 160 -11.28 -3.99 18.15
N GLY A 161 -10.15 -3.47 17.67
CA GLY A 161 -9.99 -2.08 17.26
C GLY A 161 -9.68 -1.12 18.42
N THR A 162 -9.34 -1.65 19.60
CA THR A 162 -8.93 -0.83 20.75
C THR A 162 -7.49 -0.37 20.55
N LEU A 163 -7.24 0.93 20.72
CA LEU A 163 -5.89 1.53 20.60
C LEU A 163 -5.00 1.05 21.77
N CYS A 164 -3.95 0.30 21.44
CA CYS A 164 -2.95 -0.20 22.39
C CYS A 164 -1.75 0.74 22.51
N THR A 165 -1.26 1.25 21.37
CA THR A 165 -0.10 2.13 21.32
C THR A 165 -0.37 3.30 20.37
N PRO A 166 -0.51 4.51 20.89
CA PRO A 166 -0.85 5.68 20.06
C PRO A 166 0.34 6.20 19.25
N ARG A 167 1.56 5.86 19.62
CA ARG A 167 2.78 6.25 18.93
C ARG A 167 3.87 5.20 19.15
N LEU A 168 3.92 4.22 18.28
CA LEU A 168 4.96 3.18 18.32
C LEU A 168 6.31 3.74 17.87
N VAL A 169 6.34 4.49 16.79
CA VAL A 169 7.56 5.03 16.20
C VAL A 169 7.65 6.53 16.45
N THR A 170 8.82 6.98 16.90
CA THR A 170 9.14 8.40 17.19
C THR A 170 10.26 8.93 16.31
N ASP A 171 10.56 8.28 15.18
CA ASP A 171 11.57 8.70 14.22
C ASP A 171 11.19 10.06 13.60
N PRO A 172 12.04 11.12 13.75
CA PRO A 172 11.70 12.45 13.28
C PRO A 172 11.68 12.56 11.75
N GLU A 173 12.31 11.63 11.04
CA GLU A 173 12.33 11.59 9.57
C GLU A 173 11.29 10.62 9.00
N LEU A 174 10.38 10.12 9.81
CA LEU A 174 9.29 9.28 9.35
C LEU A 174 8.15 10.13 8.78
N SER A 175 7.73 9.81 7.55
CA SER A 175 6.44 10.23 6.98
C SER A 175 5.84 9.03 6.25
N PRO A 176 5.06 8.19 6.97
CA PRO A 176 4.72 6.86 6.53
C PRO A 176 3.63 6.89 5.45
N LEU A 177 3.79 6.04 4.42
CA LEU A 177 2.87 5.94 3.27
C LEU A 177 2.31 4.54 3.09
N ASP A 178 3.13 3.50 3.24
CA ASP A 178 2.67 2.10 3.30
C ASP A 178 3.45 1.36 4.38
N LEU A 179 2.86 0.29 4.89
CA LEU A 179 3.43 -0.55 5.93
C LEU A 179 3.18 -2.01 5.61
N LYS A 180 4.22 -2.83 5.73
CA LYS A 180 4.14 -4.30 5.63
C LYS A 180 4.98 -4.96 6.71
N PHE A 181 4.56 -6.16 7.11
CA PHE A 181 5.40 -7.01 7.95
C PHE A 181 6.39 -7.79 7.10
N ALA A 182 7.64 -7.75 7.52
CA ALA A 182 8.73 -8.50 6.91
C ALA A 182 8.74 -9.96 7.37
N PRO A 183 9.41 -10.87 6.63
CA PRO A 183 9.54 -12.27 7.02
C PRO A 183 10.19 -12.49 8.40
N ASN A 184 11.07 -11.58 8.84
CA ASN A 184 11.69 -11.61 10.18
C ASN A 184 10.74 -11.11 11.29
N GLY A 185 9.58 -10.58 10.96
CA GLY A 185 8.58 -10.06 11.90
C GLY A 185 8.66 -8.56 12.16
N ASN A 186 9.67 -7.87 11.62
CA ASN A 186 9.79 -6.42 11.73
C ASN A 186 8.77 -5.71 10.82
N ILE A 187 8.55 -4.43 11.10
CA ILE A 187 7.71 -3.55 10.28
C ILE A 187 8.58 -2.87 9.25
N VAL A 188 8.14 -2.87 7.99
CA VAL A 188 8.79 -2.11 6.91
C VAL A 188 7.84 -1.04 6.43
N VAL A 189 8.33 0.19 6.32
CA VAL A 189 7.53 1.39 6.04
C VAL A 189 8.13 2.16 4.87
N ALA A 190 7.31 2.45 3.85
CA ALA A 190 7.66 3.44 2.82
C ALA A 190 7.51 4.84 3.39
N SER A 191 8.52 5.69 3.24
CA SER A 191 8.58 7.02 3.84
C SER A 191 9.06 8.09 2.85
N GLU A 192 8.41 9.25 2.84
CA GLU A 192 8.78 10.44 2.09
C GLU A 192 8.77 11.64 3.05
N TRP A 193 9.92 12.09 3.49
CA TRP A 193 10.02 13.16 4.49
C TRP A 193 10.85 14.35 4.01
N PRO A 194 10.37 15.59 4.14
CA PRO A 194 8.98 15.96 4.49
C PRO A 194 8.00 15.57 3.37
N PHE A 195 6.78 15.18 3.74
CA PHE A 195 5.77 14.73 2.78
C PHE A 195 5.48 15.80 1.71
N GLY A 196 5.60 15.43 0.44
CA GLY A 196 5.29 16.28 -0.70
C GLY A 196 6.32 17.37 -1.00
N ALA A 197 7.44 17.45 -0.27
CA ALA A 197 8.53 18.37 -0.60
C ALA A 197 9.28 17.95 -1.87
N LEU A 198 9.78 18.93 -2.64
CA LEU A 198 10.54 18.65 -3.86
C LEU A 198 11.88 17.96 -3.57
N ASP A 199 12.46 18.25 -2.44
CA ASP A 199 13.72 17.72 -1.92
C ASP A 199 13.53 16.64 -0.85
N ALA A 200 12.31 16.04 -0.77
CA ALA A 200 12.01 15.02 0.21
C ALA A 200 12.99 13.85 0.16
N VAL A 201 13.45 13.43 1.32
CA VAL A 201 14.22 12.20 1.48
C VAL A 201 13.26 11.02 1.40
N THR A 202 13.46 10.16 0.41
CA THR A 202 12.66 8.97 0.18
C THR A 202 13.42 7.74 0.62
N SER A 203 12.77 6.88 1.37
CA SER A 203 13.38 5.67 1.90
C SER A 203 12.34 4.59 2.20
N VAL A 204 12.82 3.38 2.41
CA VAL A 204 12.07 2.33 3.08
C VAL A 204 12.77 2.07 4.41
N ARG A 205 12.01 2.08 5.51
CA ARG A 205 12.55 2.01 6.88
C ARG A 205 12.05 0.76 7.57
N GLU A 206 12.94 0.04 8.26
CA GLU A 206 12.61 -1.15 9.03
C GLU A 206 12.63 -0.81 10.52
N TYR A 207 11.57 -1.17 11.24
CA TYR A 207 11.42 -0.93 12.67
C TYR A 207 11.11 -2.22 13.41
N ASP A 208 11.60 -2.31 14.64
CA ASP A 208 11.19 -3.34 15.59
C ASP A 208 9.72 -3.10 16.02
N PRO A 209 8.82 -4.08 15.91
CA PRO A 209 7.39 -3.89 16.20
C PRO A 209 7.05 -3.79 17.69
N VAL A 210 8.00 -4.09 18.57
CA VAL A 210 7.81 -4.03 20.03
C VAL A 210 8.31 -2.71 20.59
N THR A 211 9.51 -2.30 20.17
CA THR A 211 10.18 -1.10 20.70
C THR A 211 9.97 0.15 19.85
N GLY A 212 9.57 0.00 18.60
CA GLY A 212 9.49 1.09 17.62
C GLY A 212 10.85 1.64 17.17
N GLN A 213 11.94 0.99 17.58
CA GLN A 213 13.28 1.45 17.20
C GLN A 213 13.58 1.17 15.73
N LEU A 214 14.26 2.13 15.09
CA LEU A 214 14.77 1.98 13.74
C LEU A 214 15.87 0.91 13.72
N VAL A 215 15.66 -0.11 12.88
CA VAL A 215 16.62 -1.21 12.66
C VAL A 215 17.56 -0.87 11.52
N ARG A 216 16.99 -0.41 10.39
CA ARG A 216 17.78 0.02 9.22
C ARG A 216 16.96 0.84 8.24
N VAL A 217 17.67 1.51 7.33
CA VAL A 217 17.12 2.26 6.22
C VAL A 217 17.57 1.62 4.92
N PHE A 218 16.62 1.41 4.02
CA PHE A 218 16.86 1.04 2.63
C PHE A 218 16.72 2.31 1.80
N ALA A 219 17.78 2.71 1.15
CA ALA A 219 17.79 3.86 0.27
C ALA A 219 18.31 3.44 -1.12
N PRO A 220 17.74 3.96 -2.20
CA PRO A 220 18.31 3.78 -3.53
C PRO A 220 19.71 4.36 -3.59
N GLU A 221 20.60 3.70 -4.33
CA GLU A 221 21.95 4.14 -4.57
C GLU A 221 22.07 4.69 -6.01
N GLY A 222 23.01 5.61 -6.19
CA GLY A 222 23.32 6.18 -7.50
C GLY A 222 22.32 7.27 -7.95
N SER A 223 22.17 7.41 -9.26
CA SER A 223 21.36 8.47 -9.89
C SER A 223 19.88 8.10 -10.04
N VAL A 224 19.40 7.02 -9.39
CA VAL A 224 18.00 6.65 -9.47
C VAL A 224 17.17 7.64 -8.66
N GLY A 225 16.45 8.50 -9.35
CA GLY A 225 15.53 9.44 -8.74
C GLY A 225 14.28 8.74 -8.19
N PHE A 226 14.42 8.04 -7.07
CA PHE A 226 13.30 7.38 -6.41
C PHE A 226 12.51 8.41 -5.61
N ARG A 227 11.32 8.74 -6.09
CA ARG A 227 10.43 9.73 -5.47
C ARG A 227 9.06 9.12 -5.23
N ARG A 228 8.34 9.68 -4.25
CA ARG A 228 6.97 9.31 -3.90
C ARG A 228 6.79 7.81 -3.65
N PRO A 229 7.54 7.21 -2.70
CA PRO A 229 7.37 5.80 -2.36
C PRO A 229 5.96 5.55 -1.84
N ARG A 230 5.31 4.49 -2.33
CA ARG A 230 3.92 4.19 -1.95
C ARG A 230 3.74 2.73 -1.55
N GLY A 231 3.52 1.84 -2.50
CA GLY A 231 3.20 0.44 -2.26
C GLY A 231 4.43 -0.41 -1.97
N LEU A 232 4.38 -1.21 -0.91
CA LEU A 232 5.39 -2.17 -0.52
C LEU A 232 4.93 -3.60 -0.76
N ARG A 233 5.82 -4.47 -1.26
CA ARG A 233 5.57 -5.92 -1.32
C ARG A 233 6.86 -6.71 -1.18
N PHE A 234 6.75 -7.81 -0.41
CA PHE A 234 7.76 -8.85 -0.42
C PHE A 234 7.49 -9.83 -1.56
N GLY A 235 8.55 -10.27 -2.21
CA GLY A 235 8.49 -11.21 -3.30
C GLY A 235 9.51 -12.35 -3.18
N PRO A 236 9.60 -13.19 -4.21
CA PRO A 236 10.52 -14.31 -4.22
C PRO A 236 11.97 -13.92 -4.00
N GLY A 237 12.75 -14.82 -3.43
CA GLY A 237 14.18 -14.62 -3.20
C GLY A 237 14.53 -13.57 -2.15
N GLY A 238 13.59 -13.20 -1.26
CA GLY A 238 13.83 -12.19 -0.21
C GLY A 238 13.89 -10.77 -0.75
N ARG A 239 13.29 -10.51 -1.89
CA ARG A 239 13.19 -9.17 -2.48
C ARG A 239 12.09 -8.36 -1.79
N LEU A 240 12.41 -7.09 -1.52
CA LEU A 240 11.47 -6.07 -1.11
C LEU A 240 11.30 -5.08 -2.25
N TYR A 241 10.08 -4.91 -2.72
CA TYR A 241 9.73 -3.99 -3.80
C TYR A 241 9.00 -2.78 -3.24
N CYS A 242 9.29 -1.60 -3.82
CA CYS A 242 8.58 -0.37 -3.50
C CYS A 242 8.23 0.40 -4.78
N THR A 243 6.98 0.81 -4.93
CA THR A 243 6.55 1.69 -6.03
C THR A 243 6.96 3.12 -5.76
N GLY A 244 7.20 3.86 -6.82
CA GLY A 244 7.50 5.30 -6.79
C GLY A 244 6.84 6.04 -7.95
N GLU A 245 7.29 7.27 -8.20
CA GLU A 245 6.75 8.14 -9.24
C GLU A 245 6.95 7.56 -10.65
N ASP A 246 8.18 7.12 -10.96
CA ASP A 246 8.54 6.60 -12.29
C ASP A 246 9.12 5.17 -12.25
N HIS A 247 9.16 4.56 -11.05
CA HIS A 247 9.85 3.29 -10.86
C HIS A 247 9.12 2.35 -9.92
N VAL A 248 9.36 1.06 -10.08
CA VAL A 248 9.35 0.09 -8.98
C VAL A 248 10.78 -0.28 -8.69
N VAL A 249 11.26 -0.04 -7.50
CA VAL A 249 12.62 -0.39 -7.07
C VAL A 249 12.61 -1.68 -6.25
N ALA A 250 13.73 -2.37 -6.26
CA ALA A 250 13.93 -3.58 -5.47
C ALA A 250 15.15 -3.44 -4.54
N PHE A 251 15.01 -4.04 -3.36
CA PHE A 251 16.08 -4.22 -2.38
C PHE A 251 16.22 -5.71 -2.06
N ASP A 252 17.43 -6.16 -1.78
CA ASP A 252 17.66 -7.42 -1.09
C ASP A 252 17.36 -7.21 0.39
N PHE A 253 16.26 -7.80 0.88
CA PHE A 253 15.84 -7.55 2.26
C PHE A 253 16.84 -8.09 3.29
N ARG A 254 17.53 -9.19 2.99
CA ARG A 254 18.49 -9.81 3.92
C ARG A 254 19.72 -8.92 4.13
N THR A 255 20.28 -8.36 3.05
CA THR A 255 21.49 -7.53 3.12
C THR A 255 21.21 -6.05 3.31
N GLY A 256 20.02 -5.58 2.93
CA GLY A 256 19.68 -4.17 2.86
C GLY A 256 20.11 -3.50 1.56
N SER A 257 20.80 -4.24 0.67
CA SER A 257 21.38 -3.67 -0.54
C SER A 257 20.32 -3.25 -1.56
N PHE A 258 20.52 -2.11 -2.21
CA PHE A 258 19.76 -1.71 -3.37
C PHE A 258 20.08 -2.62 -4.56
N VAL A 259 19.04 -3.17 -5.19
CA VAL A 259 19.19 -4.05 -6.35
C VAL A 259 19.07 -3.25 -7.65
N GLY A 260 18.23 -2.25 -7.64
CA GLY A 260 17.97 -1.40 -8.80
C GLY A 260 16.48 -1.23 -9.08
N PRO A 261 16.17 -0.42 -10.11
CA PRO A 261 14.82 -0.36 -10.65
C PRO A 261 14.49 -1.66 -11.38
N VAL A 262 13.32 -2.23 -11.09
CA VAL A 262 12.79 -3.42 -11.78
C VAL A 262 11.69 -3.07 -12.75
N VAL A 263 11.08 -1.90 -12.59
CA VAL A 263 10.15 -1.28 -13.54
C VAL A 263 10.58 0.17 -13.70
N GLN A 264 10.64 0.64 -14.95
CA GLN A 264 10.83 2.05 -15.28
C GLN A 264 9.74 2.47 -16.26
N LEU A 265 8.95 3.43 -15.87
CA LEU A 265 7.93 4.02 -16.72
C LEU A 265 7.71 5.47 -16.30
N ALA A 266 8.12 6.42 -17.13
CA ALA A 266 7.80 7.82 -16.92
C ALA A 266 6.28 7.93 -16.69
N TRP A 267 5.86 8.73 -15.71
CA TRP A 267 4.45 8.90 -15.33
C TRP A 267 3.77 7.63 -14.71
N LEU A 268 4.52 6.64 -14.24
CA LEU A 268 3.97 5.48 -13.53
C LEU A 268 3.05 5.90 -12.38
N ASN A 269 3.50 6.86 -11.57
CA ASN A 269 2.80 7.35 -10.38
C ASN A 269 2.18 6.21 -9.56
N GLY A 270 3.02 5.22 -9.27
CA GLY A 270 2.63 3.94 -8.68
C GLY A 270 2.08 4.11 -7.26
N GLN A 271 0.89 3.55 -6.98
CA GLN A 271 0.24 3.67 -5.67
C GLN A 271 0.32 2.36 -4.88
N ALA A 272 0.08 1.24 -5.51
CA ALA A 272 0.18 -0.09 -4.90
C ALA A 272 0.76 -1.09 -5.88
N LEU A 273 1.21 -2.21 -5.36
CA LEU A 273 1.86 -3.28 -6.11
C LEU A 273 1.39 -4.64 -5.59
N VAL A 274 1.14 -5.57 -6.51
CA VAL A 274 1.05 -7.00 -6.22
C VAL A 274 1.86 -7.81 -7.23
N LEU A 275 2.35 -8.97 -6.79
CA LEU A 275 3.07 -9.94 -7.60
C LEU A 275 2.09 -11.07 -7.93
N ALA A 276 1.47 -11.02 -9.12
CA ALA A 276 0.48 -11.99 -9.54
C ALA A 276 1.13 -13.18 -10.26
N PRO A 277 0.50 -14.37 -10.22
CA PRO A 277 0.86 -15.46 -11.13
C PRO A 277 0.84 -15.02 -12.59
N GLY A 278 1.73 -15.58 -13.39
CA GLY A 278 1.79 -15.33 -14.83
C GLY A 278 0.72 -16.07 -15.60
#